data_3c60c2bae86a75496cede4a4967b542d
#
_entry.id   3c60c2bae86a75496cede4a4967b542d
#
_cell.length_a   1.000
_cell.length_b   1.000
_cell.length_c   1.000
_cell.angle_alpha   90.00
_cell.angle_beta   90.00
_cell.angle_gamma   90.00
#
_symmetry.space_group_name_H-M   'P 1'
#
loop_
_entity.id
_entity.type
_entity.pdbx_description
1 polymer ?
#
loop_
_entity_poly.entity_id
_entity_poly.type
_entity_poly.pdbx_seq_one_letter_code
_entity_poly.pdbx_strand_id
1 'polypeptide(L)'
;LTSTGLVPFMERYSNSTREVAQDGRRGALMLSVSIKHPDSESFIDAKMTEGKVTGANVSVRLDDEFMNAAINGRAYKQKFPVDSDTPDFEKEIDASKLWKKIVHNAWKSAEPGVLFWDTIIRESVPDCYADLGYKTISTNPCGEIPLCPYDSCRLLAINLYSYVEKPFTREATFNYDKLREHVRLAQRIMDDIIDLEIEKIDAILEKVYSDPESEEVKRCEIDLWKNIRKK
;
A
#
# COMPACT_ATOMS: atom_id res chain seq x y z
N LEU A 1 25.02 -9.73 -15.55
CA LEU A 1 23.73 -9.29 -15.01
C LEU A 1 23.10 -8.33 -16.01
N THR A 2 21.87 -8.62 -16.45
CA THR A 2 21.18 -7.91 -17.53
C THR A 2 19.98 -7.08 -17.04
N SER A 3 19.89 -6.79 -15.74
CA SER A 3 18.81 -5.97 -15.19
C SER A 3 19.00 -4.50 -15.58
N THR A 4 17.92 -3.86 -16.01
CA THR A 4 17.86 -2.43 -16.33
C THR A 4 17.46 -1.57 -15.13
N GLY A 5 17.38 -2.14 -13.93
CA GLY A 5 16.94 -1.49 -12.69
C GLY A 5 15.42 -1.44 -12.51
N LEU A 6 14.97 -0.70 -11.51
CA LEU A 6 13.55 -0.64 -11.12
C LEU A 6 12.68 0.22 -12.04
N VAL A 7 13.21 1.31 -12.59
CA VAL A 7 12.44 2.33 -13.31
C VAL A 7 11.68 1.78 -14.53
N PRO A 8 12.23 0.92 -15.39
CA PRO A 8 11.49 0.36 -16.52
C PRO A 8 10.28 -0.49 -16.08
N PHE A 9 10.38 -1.19 -14.94
CA PHE A 9 9.24 -1.94 -14.39
C PHE A 9 8.18 -1.01 -13.81
N MET A 10 8.58 0.09 -13.17
CA MET A 10 7.65 1.12 -12.69
C MET A 10 6.84 1.71 -13.85
N GLU A 11 7.48 2.03 -14.97
CA GLU A 11 6.81 2.52 -16.18
C GLU A 11 5.81 1.50 -16.72
N ARG A 12 6.20 0.24 -16.79
CA ARG A 12 5.32 -0.83 -17.30
C ARG A 12 4.07 -0.98 -16.44
N TYR A 13 4.21 -1.07 -15.11
CA TYR A 13 3.06 -1.17 -14.21
C TYR A 13 2.19 0.08 -14.23
N SER A 14 2.81 1.27 -14.27
CA SER A 14 2.11 2.54 -14.41
C SER A 14 1.27 2.61 -15.68
N ASN A 15 1.82 2.17 -16.81
CA ASN A 15 1.10 2.14 -18.09
C ASN A 15 -0.06 1.15 -18.06
N SER A 16 0.18 -0.08 -17.59
CA SER A 16 -0.87 -1.11 -17.45
C SER A 16 -2.04 -0.61 -16.59
N THR A 17 -1.75 0.07 -15.48
CA THR A 17 -2.78 0.63 -14.59
C THR A 17 -3.64 1.70 -15.27
N ARG A 18 -3.05 2.48 -16.18
CA ARG A 18 -3.80 3.49 -16.94
C ARG A 18 -4.65 2.90 -18.06
N GLU A 19 -4.21 1.77 -18.62
CA GLU A 19 -4.89 1.09 -19.73
C GLU A 19 -6.07 0.26 -19.25
N VAL A 20 -5.97 -0.33 -18.06
CA VAL A 20 -7.04 -1.15 -17.48
C VAL A 20 -8.00 -0.27 -16.69
N ALA A 21 -9.19 -0.08 -17.23
CA ALA A 21 -10.27 0.62 -16.54
C ALA A 21 -11.25 -0.37 -15.89
N GLN A 22 -11.67 -0.06 -14.67
CA GLN A 22 -12.72 -0.79 -13.97
C GLN A 22 -14.03 -0.01 -14.11
N ASP A 23 -14.91 -0.45 -15.01
CA ASP A 23 -16.23 0.16 -15.26
C ASP A 23 -16.17 1.71 -15.37
N GLY A 24 -15.24 2.19 -16.21
CA GLY A 24 -15.03 3.63 -16.44
C GLY A 24 -14.18 4.36 -15.41
N ARG A 25 -13.76 3.72 -14.31
CA ARG A 25 -12.81 4.28 -13.33
C ARG A 25 -11.38 3.95 -13.72
N ARG A 26 -10.48 4.92 -13.57
CA ARG A 26 -9.04 4.68 -13.69
C ARG A 26 -8.57 3.74 -12.59
N GLY A 27 -7.66 2.83 -12.94
CA GLY A 27 -6.91 2.06 -11.97
C GLY A 27 -6.07 2.98 -11.06
N ALA A 28 -5.75 2.49 -9.87
CA ALA A 28 -4.85 3.16 -8.93
C ALA A 28 -3.79 2.16 -8.46
N LEU A 29 -2.55 2.62 -8.36
CA LEU A 29 -1.39 1.78 -8.06
C LEU A 29 -0.48 2.46 -7.05
N MET A 30 -0.03 1.71 -6.04
CA MET A 30 1.11 2.08 -5.19
C MET A 30 2.33 1.28 -5.63
N LEU A 31 3.42 1.98 -5.90
CA LEU A 31 4.74 1.40 -6.03
C LEU A 31 5.57 1.82 -4.83
N SER A 32 6.08 0.86 -4.09
CA SER A 32 6.96 1.13 -2.95
C SER A 32 8.22 0.28 -2.99
N VAL A 33 9.33 0.86 -2.53
CA VAL A 33 10.61 0.18 -2.40
C VAL A 33 11.20 0.43 -1.03
N SER A 34 11.91 -0.57 -0.48
CA SER A 34 12.70 -0.37 0.73
C SER A 34 13.89 0.56 0.46
N ILE A 35 14.17 1.47 1.37
CA ILE A 35 15.37 2.30 1.32
C ILE A 35 16.67 1.47 1.33
N LYS A 36 16.61 0.22 1.82
CA LYS A 36 17.71 -0.75 1.77
C LYS A 36 18.07 -1.20 0.36
N HIS A 37 17.15 -1.06 -0.61
CA HIS A 37 17.42 -1.50 -1.97
C HIS A 37 18.44 -0.60 -2.65
N PRO A 38 19.48 -1.14 -3.33
CA PRO A 38 20.52 -0.34 -3.97
C PRO A 38 20.02 0.63 -5.05
N ASP A 39 18.91 0.31 -5.73
CA ASP A 39 18.27 1.16 -6.73
C ASP A 39 17.24 2.14 -6.13
N SER A 40 17.16 2.29 -4.80
CA SER A 40 16.21 3.20 -4.17
C SER A 40 16.40 4.65 -4.61
N GLU A 41 17.61 5.06 -4.91
CA GLU A 41 17.90 6.42 -5.40
C GLU A 41 17.29 6.67 -6.79
N SER A 42 17.41 5.74 -7.72
CA SER A 42 16.77 5.83 -9.05
C SER A 42 15.24 5.77 -8.95
N PHE A 43 14.71 5.00 -8.01
CA PHE A 43 13.29 4.96 -7.69
C PHE A 43 12.79 6.31 -7.18
N ILE A 44 13.52 6.98 -6.27
CA ILE A 44 13.21 8.29 -5.73
C ILE A 44 13.18 9.35 -6.84
N ASP A 45 14.05 9.22 -7.82
CA ASP A 45 14.15 10.15 -8.96
C ASP A 45 13.18 9.85 -10.11
N ALA A 46 12.45 8.73 -10.06
CA ALA A 46 11.66 8.24 -11.19
C ALA A 46 10.62 9.24 -11.72
N LYS A 47 10.00 10.04 -10.84
CA LYS A 47 9.00 11.06 -11.20
C LYS A 47 9.56 12.47 -11.39
N MET A 48 10.87 12.64 -11.27
CA MET A 48 11.53 13.93 -11.54
C MET A 48 11.58 14.24 -13.05
N THR A 49 11.40 13.23 -13.90
CA THR A 49 11.23 13.40 -15.34
C THR A 49 9.73 13.52 -15.63
N GLU A 50 9.34 14.64 -16.25
CA GLU A 50 7.95 14.91 -16.61
C GLU A 50 7.38 13.80 -17.52
N GLY A 51 6.14 13.39 -17.25
CA GLY A 51 5.44 12.36 -17.99
C GLY A 51 5.79 10.92 -17.64
N LYS A 52 6.75 10.66 -16.72
CA LYS A 52 7.09 9.31 -16.27
C LYS A 52 6.26 8.84 -15.06
N VAL A 53 5.94 7.55 -15.04
CA VAL A 53 5.24 6.86 -13.95
C VAL A 53 3.95 7.56 -13.49
N THR A 54 3.19 8.10 -14.43
CA THR A 54 2.01 8.94 -14.17
C THR A 54 0.78 8.18 -13.68
N GLY A 55 0.77 6.86 -13.81
CA GLY A 55 -0.33 5.97 -13.38
C GLY A 55 -0.12 5.33 -12.00
N ALA A 56 0.90 5.73 -11.27
CA ALA A 56 1.20 5.17 -9.95
C ALA A 56 1.56 6.23 -8.92
N ASN A 57 1.18 6.03 -7.67
CA ASN A 57 1.77 6.70 -6.52
C ASN A 57 3.07 5.99 -6.15
N VAL A 58 4.08 6.74 -5.76
CA VAL A 58 5.43 6.24 -5.47
C VAL A 58 5.80 6.59 -4.04
N SER A 59 6.18 5.59 -3.24
CA SER A 59 6.59 5.81 -1.85
C SER A 59 7.82 5.00 -1.48
N VAL A 60 8.69 5.57 -0.65
CA VAL A 60 9.88 4.90 -0.13
C VAL A 60 9.61 4.41 1.29
N ARG A 61 9.88 3.12 1.53
CA ARG A 61 9.79 2.52 2.86
C ARG A 61 11.07 2.79 3.62
N LEU A 62 10.98 3.64 4.65
CA LEU A 62 12.08 4.04 5.52
C LEU A 62 12.06 3.20 6.79
N ASP A 63 13.20 2.61 7.15
CA ASP A 63 13.37 1.94 8.43
C ASP A 63 13.97 2.88 9.49
N ASP A 64 13.89 2.46 10.75
CA ASP A 64 14.41 3.23 11.89
C ASP A 64 15.92 3.40 11.81
N GLU A 65 16.65 2.41 11.26
CA GLU A 65 18.10 2.46 11.07
C GLU A 65 18.50 3.59 10.11
N PHE A 66 17.81 3.68 8.95
CA PHE A 66 18.05 4.76 8.00
C PHE A 66 17.72 6.12 8.59
N MET A 67 16.60 6.28 9.29
CA MET A 67 16.23 7.53 9.91
C MET A 67 17.25 7.97 10.97
N ASN A 68 17.71 7.05 11.80
CA ASN A 68 18.77 7.32 12.77
C ASN A 68 20.10 7.70 12.09
N ALA A 69 20.47 7.03 11.01
CA ALA A 69 21.67 7.36 10.23
C ALA A 69 21.55 8.76 9.60
N ALA A 70 20.39 9.08 9.01
CA ALA A 70 20.15 10.36 8.37
C ALA A 70 20.20 11.55 9.36
N ILE A 71 19.63 11.40 10.55
CA ILE A 71 19.63 12.43 11.60
C ILE A 71 21.05 12.66 12.13
N ASN A 72 21.82 11.61 12.30
CA ASN A 72 23.14 11.66 12.91
C ASN A 72 24.30 11.81 11.88
N GLY A 73 24.00 12.02 10.60
CA GLY A 73 25.02 12.18 9.56
C GLY A 73 25.91 10.95 9.36
N ARG A 74 25.33 9.76 9.47
CA ARG A 74 26.04 8.49 9.35
C ARG A 74 25.84 7.87 7.97
N ALA A 75 26.76 6.97 7.62
CA ALA A 75 26.58 6.07 6.50
C ALA A 75 25.46 5.06 6.77
N TYR A 76 24.81 4.60 5.70
CA TYR A 76 23.79 3.57 5.74
C TYR A 76 24.07 2.52 4.67
N LYS A 77 23.87 1.25 5.00
CA LYS A 77 24.18 0.13 4.13
C LYS A 77 22.94 -0.30 3.35
N GLN A 78 23.01 -0.25 2.04
CA GLN A 78 22.03 -0.84 1.12
C GLN A 78 22.49 -2.23 0.71
N LYS A 79 21.55 -3.15 0.50
CA LYS A 79 21.84 -4.54 0.15
C LYS A 79 20.79 -5.15 -0.77
N PHE A 80 21.21 -6.18 -1.51
CA PHE A 80 20.30 -6.98 -2.33
C PHE A 80 20.70 -8.47 -2.27
N PRO A 81 19.78 -9.43 -2.09
CA PRO A 81 18.37 -9.21 -1.71
C PRO A 81 18.21 -8.48 -0.37
N VAL A 82 17.16 -7.66 -0.26
CA VAL A 82 16.95 -6.77 0.91
C VAL A 82 16.80 -7.51 2.22
N ASP A 83 16.11 -8.67 2.19
CA ASP A 83 15.81 -9.48 3.37
C ASP A 83 16.83 -10.62 3.61
N SER A 84 17.94 -10.66 2.83
CA SER A 84 18.97 -11.69 2.96
C SER A 84 19.97 -11.35 4.05
N ASP A 85 20.36 -12.37 4.85
CA ASP A 85 21.49 -12.27 5.80
C ASP A 85 22.84 -12.39 5.08
N THR A 86 22.84 -12.96 3.86
CA THR A 86 24.01 -13.10 2.99
C THR A 86 23.71 -12.46 1.63
N PRO A 87 23.68 -11.11 1.54
CA PRO A 87 23.34 -10.43 0.30
C PRO A 87 24.43 -10.61 -0.77
N ASP A 88 24.00 -10.69 -2.03
CA ASP A 88 24.87 -10.77 -3.19
C ASP A 88 25.53 -9.42 -3.53
N PHE A 89 24.93 -8.34 -3.09
CA PHE A 89 25.39 -6.97 -3.33
C PHE A 89 25.16 -6.08 -2.10
N GLU A 90 26.18 -5.31 -1.77
CA GLU A 90 26.12 -4.28 -0.73
C GLU A 90 26.70 -2.96 -1.24
N LYS A 91 26.13 -1.85 -0.75
CA LYS A 91 26.58 -0.49 -1.05
C LYS A 91 26.39 0.39 0.16
N GLU A 92 27.41 1.18 0.49
CA GLU A 92 27.33 2.20 1.53
C GLU A 92 26.95 3.55 0.92
N ILE A 93 26.04 4.27 1.56
CA ILE A 93 25.56 5.58 1.14
C ILE A 93 25.55 6.59 2.29
N ASP A 94 25.57 7.86 1.97
CA ASP A 94 25.30 8.96 2.89
C ASP A 94 23.78 9.08 3.12
N ALA A 95 23.31 8.68 4.29
CA ALA A 95 21.89 8.70 4.64
C ALA A 95 21.31 10.13 4.66
N SER A 96 22.06 11.12 5.18
CA SER A 96 21.61 12.51 5.22
C SER A 96 21.44 13.10 3.82
N LYS A 97 22.35 12.76 2.91
CA LYS A 97 22.26 13.22 1.52
C LYS A 97 21.04 12.63 0.81
N LEU A 98 20.80 11.32 0.99
CA LEU A 98 19.65 10.66 0.39
C LEU A 98 18.33 11.17 0.99
N TRP A 99 18.26 11.41 2.31
CA TRP A 99 17.11 12.02 2.95
C TRP A 99 16.79 13.42 2.39
N LYS A 100 17.80 14.27 2.26
CA LYS A 100 17.64 15.60 1.65
C LYS A 100 17.12 15.51 0.21
N LYS A 101 17.56 14.51 -0.56
CA LYS A 101 17.06 14.26 -1.91
C LYS A 101 15.58 13.88 -1.91
N ILE A 102 15.14 12.99 -1.01
CA ILE A 102 13.72 12.63 -0.85
C ILE A 102 12.88 13.88 -0.57
N VAL A 103 13.28 14.69 0.41
CA VAL A 103 12.59 15.93 0.78
C VAL A 103 12.54 16.93 -0.40
N HIS A 104 13.65 17.08 -1.12
CA HIS A 104 13.72 17.96 -2.28
C HIS A 104 12.76 17.50 -3.41
N ASN A 105 12.77 16.21 -3.73
CA ASN A 105 11.91 15.66 -4.77
C ASN A 105 10.43 15.79 -4.39
N ALA A 106 10.09 15.47 -3.14
CA ALA A 106 8.72 15.64 -2.61
C ALA A 106 8.25 17.10 -2.67
N TRP A 107 9.13 18.05 -2.33
CA TRP A 107 8.83 19.48 -2.46
C TRP A 107 8.58 19.89 -3.93
N LYS A 108 9.36 19.35 -4.86
CA LYS A 108 9.31 19.76 -6.28
C LYS A 108 8.18 19.11 -7.05
N SER A 109 7.87 17.83 -6.78
CA SER A 109 6.92 17.01 -7.56
C SER A 109 5.80 16.37 -6.73
N ALA A 110 5.69 16.67 -5.43
CA ALA A 110 4.81 16.03 -4.46
C ALA A 110 5.10 14.53 -4.21
N GLU A 111 6.14 13.97 -4.82
CA GLU A 111 6.55 12.57 -4.66
C GLU A 111 8.10 12.45 -4.65
N PRO A 112 8.66 11.42 -4.04
CA PRO A 112 7.97 10.25 -3.45
C PRO A 112 7.30 10.58 -2.11
N GLY A 113 6.27 9.83 -1.76
CA GLY A 113 5.79 9.70 -0.39
C GLY A 113 6.80 8.93 0.48
N VAL A 114 6.63 8.97 1.79
CA VAL A 114 7.42 8.19 2.74
C VAL A 114 6.53 7.31 3.59
N LEU A 115 6.96 6.08 3.83
CA LEU A 115 6.33 5.12 4.71
C LEU A 115 7.34 4.77 5.80
N PHE A 116 7.08 5.15 7.06
CA PHE A 116 7.90 4.76 8.20
C PHE A 116 7.66 3.30 8.53
N TRP A 117 8.41 2.43 7.84
CA TRP A 117 8.06 1.03 7.69
C TRP A 117 8.07 0.26 9.00
N ASP A 118 9.06 0.47 9.85
CA ASP A 118 9.14 -0.21 11.14
C ASP A 118 8.01 0.23 12.08
N THR A 119 7.61 1.51 12.01
CA THR A 119 6.43 2.00 12.74
C THR A 119 5.15 1.36 12.22
N ILE A 120 4.98 1.26 10.90
CA ILE A 120 3.82 0.58 10.29
C ILE A 120 3.72 -0.85 10.80
N ILE A 121 4.81 -1.62 10.74
CA ILE A 121 4.82 -3.02 11.17
C ILE A 121 4.54 -3.17 12.68
N ARG A 122 5.04 -2.25 13.52
CA ARG A 122 4.79 -2.30 14.97
C ARG A 122 3.35 -1.95 15.35
N GLU A 123 2.73 -1.02 14.64
CA GLU A 123 1.43 -0.44 15.01
C GLU A 123 0.27 -0.99 14.19
N SER A 124 0.53 -1.67 13.10
CA SER A 124 -0.49 -2.24 12.22
C SER A 124 -1.21 -3.41 12.88
N VAL A 125 -2.54 -3.36 12.90
CA VAL A 125 -3.37 -4.44 13.44
C VAL A 125 -3.15 -5.78 12.73
N PRO A 126 -3.07 -5.86 11.38
CA PRO A 126 -2.80 -7.12 10.70
C PRO A 126 -1.48 -7.79 11.12
N ASP A 127 -0.44 -7.01 11.39
CA ASP A 127 0.89 -7.57 11.68
C ASP A 127 0.99 -8.32 13.02
N CYS A 128 0.05 -8.12 13.96
CA CYS A 128 -0.04 -8.99 15.15
C CYS A 128 -0.42 -10.44 14.80
N TYR A 129 -0.92 -10.68 13.58
CA TYR A 129 -1.23 -11.99 13.01
C TYR A 129 -0.27 -12.40 11.88
N ALA A 130 0.95 -11.83 11.85
CA ALA A 130 1.94 -12.09 10.79
C ALA A 130 2.26 -13.58 10.64
N ASP A 131 2.36 -14.31 11.75
CA ASP A 131 2.59 -15.77 11.78
C ASP A 131 1.47 -16.58 11.12
N LEU A 132 0.27 -16.01 11.04
CA LEU A 132 -0.88 -16.60 10.35
C LEU A 132 -0.96 -16.17 8.87
N GLY A 133 0.02 -15.42 8.38
CA GLY A 133 0.13 -14.96 7.00
C GLY A 133 -0.46 -13.58 6.73
N TYR A 134 -0.77 -12.78 7.77
CA TYR A 134 -1.30 -11.43 7.62
C TYR A 134 -0.21 -10.33 7.68
N LYS A 135 1.02 -10.69 7.35
CA LYS A 135 2.15 -9.75 7.32
C LYS A 135 1.95 -8.68 6.25
N THR A 136 2.05 -7.41 6.64
CA THR A 136 2.01 -6.27 5.72
C THR A 136 3.17 -6.32 4.73
N ILE A 137 2.87 -6.15 3.45
CA ILE A 137 3.88 -6.09 2.37
C ILE A 137 3.85 -4.77 1.60
N SER A 138 2.73 -4.07 1.61
CA SER A 138 2.55 -2.79 0.91
C SER A 138 1.42 -1.99 1.57
N THR A 139 0.99 -0.92 0.92
CA THR A 139 -0.17 -0.12 1.30
C THR A 139 -1.09 0.05 0.10
N ASN A 140 -2.29 0.57 0.34
CA ASN A 140 -3.15 1.11 -0.72
C ASN A 140 -2.48 2.33 -1.40
N PRO A 141 -3.01 2.84 -2.53
CA PRO A 141 -2.35 3.90 -3.31
C PRO A 141 -2.09 5.22 -2.57
N CYS A 142 -2.90 5.56 -1.57
CA CYS A 142 -2.71 6.77 -0.76
C CYS A 142 -1.80 6.55 0.47
N GLY A 143 -1.47 5.30 0.81
CA GLY A 143 -0.52 4.94 1.86
C GLY A 143 -1.10 4.85 3.28
N GLU A 144 -2.41 5.07 3.46
CA GLU A 144 -3.04 5.11 4.78
C GLU A 144 -3.42 3.73 5.34
N ILE A 145 -3.45 2.68 4.50
CA ILE A 145 -3.86 1.33 4.91
C ILE A 145 -2.75 0.34 4.60
N PRO A 146 -2.07 -0.22 5.63
CA PRO A 146 -1.16 -1.35 5.46
C PRO A 146 -1.94 -2.60 5.04
N LEU A 147 -1.44 -3.32 4.06
CA LEU A 147 -2.11 -4.47 3.46
C LEU A 147 -1.18 -5.67 3.37
N CYS A 148 -1.69 -6.86 3.70
CA CYS A 148 -1.05 -8.14 3.42
C CYS A 148 -1.33 -8.60 1.97
N PRO A 149 -0.70 -9.67 1.47
CA PRO A 149 -1.03 -10.22 0.16
C PRO A 149 -2.50 -10.65 0.07
N TYR A 150 -3.15 -10.35 -1.07
CA TYR A 150 -4.56 -10.67 -1.37
C TYR A 150 -5.59 -9.93 -0.51
N ASP A 151 -5.15 -8.95 0.27
CA ASP A 151 -6.03 -8.13 1.09
C ASP A 151 -6.81 -7.12 0.28
N SER A 152 -7.89 -6.61 0.84
CA SER A 152 -8.73 -5.57 0.22
C SER A 152 -9.06 -4.47 1.22
N CYS A 153 -9.44 -3.31 0.69
CA CYS A 153 -9.78 -2.13 1.47
C CYS A 153 -11.21 -1.70 1.15
N ARG A 154 -12.01 -1.54 2.20
CA ARG A 154 -13.38 -1.04 2.11
C ARG A 154 -13.45 0.30 2.78
N LEU A 155 -14.07 1.27 2.13
CA LEU A 155 -14.13 2.65 2.61
C LEU A 155 -15.55 3.03 3.00
N LEU A 156 -15.69 3.60 4.20
CA LEU A 156 -16.88 4.28 4.66
C LEU A 156 -16.48 5.61 5.28
N ALA A 157 -17.14 6.69 4.90
CA ALA A 157 -16.89 8.01 5.45
C ALA A 157 -18.13 8.55 6.14
N ILE A 158 -17.97 9.04 7.37
CA ILE A 158 -19.02 9.71 8.14
C ILE A 158 -18.78 11.21 8.05
N ASN A 159 -19.76 11.95 7.54
CA ASN A 159 -19.73 13.41 7.50
C ASN A 159 -19.99 13.98 8.89
N LEU A 160 -18.97 14.40 9.60
CA LEU A 160 -19.08 14.93 10.96
C LEU A 160 -19.89 16.23 11.06
N TYR A 161 -19.97 17.03 9.99
CA TYR A 161 -20.79 18.24 9.98
C TYR A 161 -22.28 17.93 10.21
N SER A 162 -22.78 16.76 9.79
CA SER A 162 -24.16 16.34 10.01
C SER A 162 -24.57 16.15 11.48
N TYR A 163 -23.61 16.23 12.40
CA TYR A 163 -23.80 16.10 13.84
C TYR A 163 -23.64 17.42 14.58
N VAL A 164 -23.39 18.51 13.85
CA VAL A 164 -23.33 19.85 14.44
C VAL A 164 -24.74 20.45 14.47
N GLU A 165 -25.20 20.78 15.67
CA GLU A 165 -26.45 21.51 15.90
C GLU A 165 -26.16 23.00 15.91
N LYS A 166 -27.09 23.81 15.36
CA LYS A 166 -26.95 25.28 15.23
C LYS A 166 -25.59 25.71 14.66
N PRO A 167 -25.16 25.15 13.49
CA PRO A 167 -23.84 25.44 12.94
C PRO A 167 -23.67 26.94 12.69
N PHE A 168 -22.42 27.41 12.79
CA PHE A 168 -22.01 28.81 12.59
C PHE A 168 -22.61 29.81 13.60
N THR A 169 -23.17 29.37 14.73
CA THR A 169 -23.63 30.22 15.83
C THR A 169 -22.77 30.02 17.07
N ARG A 170 -22.91 30.96 18.05
CA ARG A 170 -22.24 30.82 19.37
C ARG A 170 -22.79 29.64 20.19
N GLU A 171 -23.95 29.13 19.83
CA GLU A 171 -24.63 28.01 20.48
C GLU A 171 -24.37 26.67 19.76
N ALA A 172 -23.42 26.64 18.84
CA ALA A 172 -23.08 25.41 18.11
C ALA A 172 -22.63 24.34 19.10
N THR A 173 -23.26 23.17 18.99
CA THR A 173 -22.95 21.97 19.78
C THR A 173 -22.76 20.77 18.88
N PHE A 174 -22.04 19.76 19.35
CA PHE A 174 -21.83 18.52 18.63
C PHE A 174 -22.63 17.39 19.28
N ASN A 175 -23.45 16.69 18.50
CA ASN A 175 -24.31 15.62 18.98
C ASN A 175 -23.55 14.28 18.99
N TYR A 176 -22.85 14.00 20.07
CA TYR A 176 -22.07 12.77 20.28
C TYR A 176 -22.95 11.53 20.37
N ASP A 177 -24.17 11.62 20.90
CA ASP A 177 -25.06 10.47 21.03
C ASP A 177 -25.54 9.96 19.68
N LYS A 178 -25.96 10.88 18.80
CA LYS A 178 -26.30 10.56 17.42
C LYS A 178 -25.11 10.00 16.65
N LEU A 179 -23.91 10.57 16.83
CA LEU A 179 -22.69 10.04 16.21
C LEU A 179 -22.44 8.60 16.67
N ARG A 180 -22.53 8.33 17.97
CA ARG A 180 -22.31 6.99 18.55
C ARG A 180 -23.25 5.94 17.96
N GLU A 181 -24.51 6.28 17.80
CA GLU A 181 -25.50 5.41 17.17
C GLU A 181 -25.13 5.11 15.70
N HIS A 182 -24.82 6.16 14.94
CA HIS A 182 -24.49 6.01 13.52
C HIS A 182 -23.16 5.28 13.30
N VAL A 183 -22.17 5.45 14.16
CA VAL A 183 -20.90 4.69 14.10
C VAL A 183 -21.15 3.19 14.30
N ARG A 184 -22.04 2.80 15.25
CA ARG A 184 -22.42 1.39 15.43
C ARG A 184 -23.08 0.80 14.19
N LEU A 185 -23.98 1.55 13.56
CA LEU A 185 -24.62 1.13 12.31
C LEU A 185 -23.61 1.05 11.16
N ALA A 186 -22.73 2.04 11.05
CA ALA A 186 -21.67 2.05 10.04
C ALA A 186 -20.74 0.84 10.16
N GLN A 187 -20.31 0.50 11.38
CA GLN A 187 -19.47 -0.70 11.60
C GLN A 187 -20.21 -1.98 11.18
N ARG A 188 -21.49 -2.11 11.52
CA ARG A 188 -22.29 -3.26 11.09
C ARG A 188 -22.43 -3.37 9.58
N ILE A 189 -22.65 -2.25 8.89
CA ILE A 189 -22.71 -2.22 7.42
C ILE A 189 -21.37 -2.67 6.82
N MET A 190 -20.24 -2.29 7.43
CA MET A 190 -18.93 -2.72 6.95
C MET A 190 -18.71 -4.23 7.11
N ASP A 191 -19.21 -4.83 8.19
CA ASP A 191 -19.18 -6.28 8.38
C ASP A 191 -20.07 -7.00 7.35
N ASP A 192 -21.30 -6.48 7.11
CA ASP A 192 -22.21 -7.02 6.09
C ASP A 192 -21.60 -6.97 4.68
N ILE A 193 -20.81 -5.94 4.35
CA ILE A 193 -20.09 -5.85 3.06
C ILE A 193 -19.07 -6.98 2.91
N ILE A 194 -18.40 -7.35 3.99
CA ILE A 194 -17.46 -8.48 3.98
C ILE A 194 -18.20 -9.79 3.72
N ASP A 195 -19.34 -10.01 4.36
CA ASP A 195 -20.16 -11.21 4.14
C ASP A 195 -20.62 -11.33 2.69
N LEU A 196 -21.09 -10.22 2.09
CA LEU A 196 -21.47 -10.17 0.67
C LEU A 196 -20.29 -10.46 -0.27
N GLU A 197 -19.09 -10.02 0.07
CA GLU A 197 -17.88 -10.33 -0.71
C GLU A 197 -17.52 -11.81 -0.61
N ILE A 198 -17.61 -12.41 0.57
CA ILE A 198 -17.39 -13.84 0.79
C ILE A 198 -18.40 -14.67 -0.03
N GLU A 199 -19.69 -14.33 0.00
CA GLU A 199 -20.71 -14.98 -0.81
C GLU A 199 -20.36 -14.93 -2.32
N LYS A 200 -19.84 -13.77 -2.77
CA LYS A 200 -19.42 -13.61 -4.17
C LYS A 200 -18.21 -14.48 -4.53
N ILE A 201 -17.24 -14.57 -3.63
CA ILE A 201 -16.06 -15.41 -3.81
C ILE A 201 -16.47 -16.90 -3.82
N ASP A 202 -17.38 -17.31 -2.95
CA ASP A 202 -17.91 -18.68 -2.92
C ASP A 202 -18.61 -19.03 -4.23
N ALA A 203 -19.42 -18.13 -4.79
CA ALA A 203 -20.03 -18.32 -6.10
C ALA A 203 -19.02 -18.40 -7.25
N ILE A 204 -17.91 -17.66 -7.18
CA ILE A 204 -16.81 -17.78 -8.15
C ILE A 204 -16.13 -19.14 -8.02
N LEU A 205 -15.86 -19.61 -6.81
CA LEU A 205 -15.26 -20.92 -6.57
C LEU A 205 -16.15 -22.05 -7.10
N GLU A 206 -17.48 -22.00 -6.87
CA GLU A 206 -18.41 -22.97 -7.44
C GLU A 206 -18.36 -23.00 -8.97
N LYS A 207 -18.27 -21.83 -9.60
CA LYS A 207 -18.13 -21.73 -11.05
C LYS A 207 -16.82 -22.36 -11.52
N VAL A 208 -15.70 -22.06 -10.89
CA VAL A 208 -14.38 -22.63 -11.25
C VAL A 208 -14.37 -24.15 -11.08
N TYR A 209 -14.97 -24.69 -10.01
CA TYR A 209 -15.08 -26.14 -9.84
C TYR A 209 -15.90 -26.82 -10.95
N SER A 210 -16.91 -26.14 -11.47
CA SER A 210 -17.76 -26.68 -12.56
C SER A 210 -17.19 -26.45 -13.97
N ASP A 211 -16.11 -25.68 -14.11
CA ASP A 211 -15.50 -25.37 -15.39
C ASP A 211 -14.89 -26.63 -16.03
N PRO A 212 -15.04 -26.84 -17.37
CA PRO A 212 -14.49 -28.01 -18.07
C PRO A 212 -12.96 -27.95 -18.26
N GLU A 213 -12.27 -26.94 -17.81
CA GLU A 213 -10.81 -26.84 -17.90
C GLU A 213 -10.08 -27.95 -17.13
N SER A 214 -8.78 -28.13 -17.44
CA SER A 214 -7.97 -29.13 -16.75
C SER A 214 -7.79 -28.84 -15.28
N GLU A 215 -7.66 -29.88 -14.45
CA GLU A 215 -7.45 -29.73 -13.00
C GLU A 215 -6.19 -28.91 -12.66
N GLU A 216 -5.17 -28.93 -13.52
CA GLU A 216 -3.95 -28.14 -13.33
C GLU A 216 -4.22 -26.64 -13.45
N VAL A 217 -5.00 -26.22 -14.45
CA VAL A 217 -5.40 -24.81 -14.64
C VAL A 217 -6.33 -24.37 -13.53
N LYS A 218 -7.38 -25.13 -13.22
CA LYS A 218 -8.32 -24.86 -12.15
C LYS A 218 -7.65 -24.71 -10.79
N ARG A 219 -6.63 -25.51 -10.51
CA ARG A 219 -5.93 -25.50 -9.23
C ARG A 219 -5.32 -24.13 -8.92
N CYS A 220 -4.67 -23.51 -9.89
CA CYS A 220 -4.09 -22.17 -9.70
C CYS A 220 -5.16 -21.11 -9.35
N GLU A 221 -6.30 -21.17 -10.03
CA GLU A 221 -7.40 -20.26 -9.81
C GLU A 221 -8.11 -20.52 -8.47
N ILE A 222 -8.36 -21.77 -8.13
CA ILE A 222 -8.93 -22.17 -6.83
C ILE A 222 -8.05 -21.70 -5.67
N ASP A 223 -6.73 -21.94 -5.77
CA ASP A 223 -5.79 -21.52 -4.73
C ASP A 223 -5.76 -19.99 -4.58
N LEU A 224 -5.83 -19.24 -5.68
CA LEU A 224 -5.95 -17.78 -5.65
C LEU A 224 -7.20 -17.33 -4.91
N TRP A 225 -8.39 -17.81 -5.31
CA TRP A 225 -9.66 -17.39 -4.70
C TRP A 225 -9.80 -17.84 -3.24
N LYS A 226 -9.27 -19.01 -2.88
CA LYS A 226 -9.18 -19.44 -1.47
C LYS A 226 -8.29 -18.52 -0.63
N ASN A 227 -7.18 -18.05 -1.19
CA ASN A 227 -6.30 -17.09 -0.51
C ASN A 227 -7.00 -15.73 -0.33
N ILE A 228 -7.70 -15.24 -1.35
CA ILE A 228 -8.50 -13.99 -1.26
C ILE A 228 -9.60 -14.14 -0.20
N ARG A 229 -10.35 -15.25 -0.22
CA ARG A 229 -11.41 -15.53 0.74
C ARG A 229 -10.94 -15.54 2.21
N LYS A 230 -9.71 -15.95 2.43
CA LYS A 230 -9.10 -16.04 3.76
C LYS A 230 -8.74 -14.65 4.32
N LYS A 231 -8.48 -13.66 3.44
CA LYS A 231 -8.05 -12.32 3.82
C LYS A 231 -9.20 -11.33 3.88
#